data_344a18a065237a6b2c33c797c813d162
#
_entry.id   344a18a065237a6b2c33c797c813d162
#
_cell.length_a   1.000
_cell.length_b   1.000
_cell.length_c   1.000
_cell.angle_alpha   90.00
_cell.angle_beta   90.00
_cell.angle_gamma   90.00
#
_symmetry.space_group_name_H-M   'P 1'
#
loop_
_entity.id
_entity.type
_entity.pdbx_description
1 polymer ?
#
loop_
_entity_poly.entity_id
_entity_poly.type
_entity_poly.pdbx_seq_one_letter_code
_entity_poly.pdbx_strand_id
1 'polypeptide(L)'
;TGGGPWVNAGTDLWVNDFLENVVPHLKVRPVLLIHRNKPKGFEDFEFPIETHWQGDNVGEFEKICDGARRINILHGHYTPMKAIVNNKHKIHSNVLHNSVDHILKSQVVTDARIGWHPWLDSKWEMDVNEWATHSIWVGLFDILIKNEVINNYYEFKHNLPLSKSNGLGFAARCEGRKNPHYLENLDCFIFTNSFEFNTFWKNAVGGNYDKAKIYHYYGNFKDKFYDMDWGISHSAFTSEPFGYGIFEAVDRGKLPILHSTWCKDFEYPYRVSSKTEFIDIYNKVCNDTYETKNYWFNKIKNYMIHNYSDKQLWIDSLLNIYNI
;
A
#
# COMPACT_ATOMS: atom_id res chain seq x y z
N THR A 1 0.00 7.77 -10.70
CA THR A 1 0.54 7.31 -9.44
C THR A 1 1.17 8.45 -8.70
N GLY A 2 0.85 8.64 -7.42
CA GLY A 2 1.59 9.52 -6.53
C GLY A 2 3.02 9.05 -6.33
N GLY A 3 3.33 7.80 -6.61
CA GLY A 3 4.62 7.16 -6.45
C GLY A 3 5.27 6.79 -7.77
N GLY A 4 6.52 6.67 -7.77
CA GLY A 4 7.35 5.94 -8.69
C GLY A 4 8.13 4.94 -7.87
N PRO A 5 9.00 4.16 -8.48
CA PRO A 5 9.84 3.20 -7.76
C PRO A 5 10.72 3.82 -6.66
N TRP A 6 10.70 5.11 -6.57
CA TRP A 6 11.42 5.95 -5.60
C TRP A 6 10.57 6.41 -4.40
N VAL A 7 9.27 6.15 -4.38
CA VAL A 7 8.40 6.48 -3.25
C VAL A 7 8.04 5.18 -2.55
N ASN A 8 8.32 5.09 -1.26
CA ASN A 8 8.08 3.90 -0.44
C ASN A 8 6.59 3.71 -0.07
N ALA A 9 5.70 3.83 -1.04
CA ALA A 9 4.28 3.51 -0.87
C ALA A 9 4.00 2.06 -1.30
N GLY A 10 3.01 1.42 -0.71
CA GLY A 10 2.70 0.01 -1.00
C GLY A 10 2.45 -0.29 -2.47
N THR A 11 1.77 0.62 -3.18
CA THR A 11 1.54 0.50 -4.63
C THR A 11 2.85 0.54 -5.42
N ASP A 12 3.78 1.39 -5.02
CA ASP A 12 5.06 1.52 -5.72
C ASP A 12 5.93 0.29 -5.50
N LEU A 13 5.91 -0.27 -4.29
CA LEU A 13 6.60 -1.53 -3.99
C LEU A 13 6.05 -2.66 -4.88
N TRP A 14 4.73 -2.78 -4.99
CA TRP A 14 4.11 -3.77 -5.85
C TRP A 14 4.49 -3.60 -7.32
N VAL A 15 4.45 -2.36 -7.83
CA VAL A 15 4.84 -2.06 -9.23
C VAL A 15 6.31 -2.38 -9.46
N ASN A 16 7.20 -2.05 -8.52
CA ASN A 16 8.61 -2.37 -8.64
C ASN A 16 8.85 -3.88 -8.66
N ASP A 17 8.24 -4.62 -7.72
CA ASP A 17 8.34 -6.08 -7.68
C ASP A 17 7.82 -6.69 -8.99
N PHE A 18 6.74 -6.15 -9.56
CA PHE A 18 6.21 -6.57 -10.86
C PHE A 18 7.20 -6.32 -11.99
N LEU A 19 7.78 -5.12 -12.06
CA LEU A 19 8.75 -4.75 -13.10
C LEU A 19 10.03 -5.58 -13.02
N GLU A 20 10.51 -5.84 -11.83
CA GLU A 20 11.76 -6.58 -11.60
C GLU A 20 11.61 -8.09 -11.78
N ASN A 21 10.46 -8.65 -11.37
CA ASN A 21 10.33 -10.09 -11.23
C ASN A 21 9.34 -10.74 -12.21
N VAL A 22 8.38 -10.00 -12.77
CA VAL A 22 7.40 -10.53 -13.71
C VAL A 22 7.71 -10.14 -15.15
N VAL A 23 8.01 -8.88 -15.37
CA VAL A 23 8.28 -8.34 -16.73
C VAL A 23 9.38 -9.10 -17.48
N PRO A 24 10.51 -9.53 -16.88
CA PRO A 24 11.54 -10.29 -17.59
C PRO A 24 11.07 -11.62 -18.17
N HIS A 25 9.97 -12.17 -17.65
CA HIS A 25 9.40 -13.45 -18.07
C HIS A 25 8.19 -13.31 -19.01
N LEU A 26 7.79 -12.08 -19.36
CA LEU A 26 6.73 -11.86 -20.33
C LEU A 26 7.14 -12.28 -21.74
N LYS A 27 6.22 -12.95 -22.44
CA LYS A 27 6.41 -13.36 -23.85
C LYS A 27 6.15 -12.25 -24.87
N VAL A 28 5.83 -11.06 -24.39
CA VAL A 28 5.53 -9.87 -25.20
C VAL A 28 6.54 -8.78 -24.88
N ARG A 29 6.68 -7.81 -25.79
CA ARG A 29 7.48 -6.59 -25.50
C ARG A 29 6.60 -5.58 -24.77
N PRO A 30 6.76 -5.38 -23.45
CA PRO A 30 6.00 -4.40 -22.71
C PRO A 30 6.58 -3.00 -22.91
N VAL A 31 5.71 -2.00 -22.84
CA VAL A 31 6.05 -0.57 -22.78
C VAL A 31 5.39 -0.01 -21.53
N LEU A 32 6.14 0.69 -20.70
CA LEU A 32 5.63 1.34 -19.50
C LEU A 32 5.20 2.77 -19.79
N LEU A 33 3.95 3.08 -19.51
CA LEU A 33 3.43 4.44 -19.59
C LEU A 33 3.22 5.00 -18.19
N ILE A 34 3.88 6.10 -17.88
CA ILE A 34 3.78 6.78 -16.59
C ILE A 34 3.06 8.11 -16.76
N HIS A 35 1.88 8.21 -16.16
CA HIS A 35 1.02 9.38 -16.22
C HIS A 35 1.49 10.51 -15.29
N ARG A 36 2.68 11.03 -15.49
CA ARG A 36 3.23 12.21 -14.80
C ARG A 36 4.53 12.70 -15.45
N ASN A 37 4.97 13.85 -15.00
CA ASN A 37 6.30 14.35 -15.34
C ASN A 37 7.38 13.51 -14.63
N LYS A 38 8.52 13.32 -15.29
CA LYS A 38 9.69 12.72 -14.64
C LYS A 38 10.13 13.64 -13.50
N PRO A 39 10.24 13.15 -12.26
CA PRO A 39 10.62 13.99 -11.13
C PRO A 39 12.05 14.52 -11.28
N LYS A 40 12.29 15.74 -10.79
CA LYS A 40 13.64 16.28 -10.70
C LYS A 40 14.53 15.40 -9.83
N GLY A 41 15.76 15.18 -10.24
CA GLY A 41 16.70 14.29 -9.55
C GLY A 41 16.60 12.81 -9.95
N PHE A 42 15.72 12.49 -10.92
CA PHE A 42 15.58 11.14 -11.50
C PHE A 42 15.84 11.16 -13.02
N GLU A 43 16.57 12.15 -13.50
CA GLU A 43 16.88 12.32 -14.92
C GLU A 43 17.61 11.09 -15.47
N ASP A 44 18.50 10.49 -14.68
CA ASP A 44 19.31 9.33 -15.04
C ASP A 44 18.66 7.99 -14.64
N PHE A 45 17.45 8.02 -14.07
CA PHE A 45 16.77 6.79 -13.69
C PHE A 45 16.12 6.15 -14.92
N GLU A 46 16.49 4.90 -15.20
CA GLU A 46 15.95 4.10 -16.30
C GLU A 46 15.24 2.87 -15.73
N PHE A 47 14.04 2.60 -16.27
CA PHE A 47 13.36 1.35 -16.03
C PHE A 47 13.95 0.24 -16.92
N PRO A 48 13.85 -1.04 -16.53
CA PRO A 48 14.36 -2.16 -17.32
C PRO A 48 13.59 -2.39 -18.65
N ILE A 49 12.61 -1.55 -18.95
CA ILE A 49 11.78 -1.61 -20.16
C ILE A 49 11.62 -0.22 -20.77
N GLU A 50 11.25 -0.18 -22.04
CA GLU A 50 10.90 1.06 -22.73
C GLU A 50 9.85 1.84 -21.95
N THR A 51 10.14 3.09 -21.59
CA THR A 51 9.29 3.87 -20.69
C THR A 51 9.03 5.25 -21.27
N HIS A 52 7.77 5.65 -21.28
CA HIS A 52 7.32 6.97 -21.69
C HIS A 52 6.66 7.69 -20.52
N TRP A 53 7.12 8.90 -20.25
CA TRP A 53 6.52 9.80 -19.28
C TRP A 53 5.54 10.72 -20.02
N GLN A 54 4.31 10.80 -19.54
CA GLN A 54 3.33 11.65 -20.20
C GLN A 54 3.80 13.10 -20.24
N GLY A 55 4.27 13.65 -19.14
CA GLY A 55 4.66 15.04 -19.06
C GLY A 55 3.58 15.95 -19.67
N ASP A 56 4.00 16.85 -20.55
CA ASP A 56 3.11 17.70 -21.34
C ASP A 56 2.70 17.06 -22.68
N ASN A 57 3.15 15.84 -22.97
CA ASN A 57 2.94 15.17 -24.25
C ASN A 57 1.82 14.11 -24.20
N VAL A 58 0.60 14.57 -23.94
CA VAL A 58 -0.62 13.72 -23.91
C VAL A 58 -0.85 13.02 -25.25
N GLY A 59 -0.52 13.66 -26.35
CA GLY A 59 -0.73 13.11 -27.70
C GLY A 59 0.15 11.90 -28.03
N GLU A 60 1.36 11.83 -27.50
CA GLU A 60 2.22 10.65 -27.63
C GLU A 60 1.66 9.47 -26.83
N PHE A 61 1.20 9.72 -25.63
CA PHE A 61 0.57 8.71 -24.78
C PHE A 61 -0.68 8.10 -25.45
N GLU A 62 -1.54 8.95 -26.03
CA GLU A 62 -2.71 8.51 -26.81
C GLU A 62 -2.28 7.62 -28.00
N LYS A 63 -1.27 8.03 -28.77
CA LYS A 63 -0.76 7.26 -29.92
C LYS A 63 -0.24 5.87 -29.50
N ILE A 64 0.48 5.80 -28.38
CA ILE A 64 0.98 4.50 -27.87
C ILE A 64 -0.19 3.60 -27.47
N CYS A 65 -1.19 4.13 -26.77
CA CYS A 65 -2.40 3.37 -26.42
C CYS A 65 -3.16 2.90 -27.67
N ASP A 66 -3.27 3.78 -28.68
CA ASP A 66 -3.92 3.43 -29.95
C ASP A 66 -3.16 2.35 -30.72
N GLY A 67 -1.83 2.36 -30.68
CA GLY A 67 -0.97 1.35 -31.29
C GLY A 67 -0.84 0.06 -30.49
N ALA A 68 -1.19 0.05 -29.21
CA ALA A 68 -1.05 -1.12 -28.34
C ALA A 68 -2.02 -2.24 -28.73
N ARG A 69 -1.55 -3.48 -28.64
CA ARG A 69 -2.40 -4.67 -28.80
C ARG A 69 -3.24 -4.94 -27.55
N ARG A 70 -2.66 -4.69 -26.37
CA ARG A 70 -3.28 -4.86 -25.05
C ARG A 70 -2.87 -3.74 -24.12
N ILE A 71 -3.73 -3.37 -23.21
CA ILE A 71 -3.49 -2.38 -22.17
C ILE A 71 -3.66 -3.06 -20.81
N ASN A 72 -2.65 -2.96 -19.97
CA ASN A 72 -2.65 -3.43 -18.60
C ASN A 72 -2.50 -2.25 -17.66
N ILE A 73 -3.43 -2.09 -16.74
CA ILE A 73 -3.45 -0.98 -15.80
C ILE A 73 -2.89 -1.48 -14.48
N LEU A 74 -1.66 -1.13 -14.17
CA LEU A 74 -0.98 -1.52 -12.92
C LEU A 74 -1.40 -0.63 -11.73
N HIS A 75 -1.82 0.61 -12.02
CA HIS A 75 -2.37 1.53 -11.03
C HIS A 75 -3.22 2.60 -11.73
N GLY A 76 -4.54 2.53 -11.55
CA GLY A 76 -5.51 3.34 -12.28
C GLY A 76 -5.72 4.78 -11.81
N HIS A 77 -5.11 5.16 -10.70
CA HIS A 77 -5.47 6.36 -9.93
C HIS A 77 -5.35 7.71 -10.67
N TYR A 78 -4.53 7.81 -11.73
CA TYR A 78 -4.32 9.02 -12.52
C TYR A 78 -4.16 8.75 -14.02
N THR A 79 -4.80 7.70 -14.49
CA THR A 79 -4.70 7.31 -15.91
C THR A 79 -5.41 8.34 -16.79
N PRO A 80 -4.84 8.72 -17.95
CA PRO A 80 -5.49 9.64 -18.89
C PRO A 80 -6.81 9.06 -19.38
N MET A 81 -7.90 9.57 -18.87
CA MET A 81 -9.25 9.05 -19.13
C MET A 81 -9.54 8.87 -20.60
N LYS A 82 -9.18 9.87 -21.45
CA LYS A 82 -9.49 9.85 -22.87
C LYS A 82 -8.80 8.69 -23.61
N ALA A 83 -7.49 8.47 -23.36
CA ALA A 83 -6.75 7.39 -24.01
C ALA A 83 -7.32 6.01 -23.62
N ILE A 84 -7.71 5.83 -22.37
CA ILE A 84 -8.27 4.58 -21.86
C ILE A 84 -9.70 4.36 -22.38
N VAL A 85 -10.58 5.38 -22.33
CA VAL A 85 -11.96 5.27 -22.85
C VAL A 85 -11.97 4.92 -24.33
N ASN A 86 -11.12 5.57 -25.14
CA ASN A 86 -11.03 5.28 -26.57
C ASN A 86 -10.52 3.87 -26.85
N ASN A 87 -9.76 3.27 -25.94
CA ASN A 87 -9.14 1.95 -26.06
C ASN A 87 -9.70 0.90 -25.09
N LYS A 88 -10.88 1.13 -24.51
CA LYS A 88 -11.48 0.24 -23.49
C LYS A 88 -11.54 -1.23 -23.90
N HIS A 89 -11.73 -1.49 -25.17
CA HIS A 89 -11.78 -2.86 -25.73
C HIS A 89 -10.42 -3.58 -25.74
N LYS A 90 -9.33 -2.88 -25.46
CA LYS A 90 -7.98 -3.43 -25.37
C LYS A 90 -7.53 -3.66 -23.92
N ILE A 91 -8.34 -3.26 -22.94
CA ILE A 91 -7.97 -3.40 -21.52
C ILE A 91 -8.02 -4.87 -21.15
N HIS A 92 -6.84 -5.42 -20.91
CA HIS A 92 -6.67 -6.83 -20.56
C HIS A 92 -6.73 -7.04 -19.05
N SER A 93 -6.03 -6.20 -18.27
CA SER A 93 -6.06 -6.30 -16.83
C SER A 93 -6.11 -4.95 -16.14
N ASN A 94 -6.69 -4.94 -14.94
CA ASN A 94 -6.67 -3.81 -14.01
C ASN A 94 -6.30 -4.30 -12.62
N VAL A 95 -5.29 -3.69 -12.00
CA VAL A 95 -4.83 -4.02 -10.64
C VAL A 95 -5.46 -3.06 -9.64
N LEU A 96 -6.19 -3.60 -8.68
CA LEU A 96 -6.93 -2.85 -7.67
C LEU A 96 -6.11 -2.73 -6.38
N HIS A 97 -5.64 -1.53 -6.09
CA HIS A 97 -4.84 -1.21 -4.91
C HIS A 97 -5.61 -0.48 -3.80
N ASN A 98 -6.87 -0.15 -4.03
CA ASN A 98 -7.66 0.61 -3.08
C ASN A 98 -8.18 -0.23 -1.92
N SER A 99 -8.57 0.43 -0.84
CA SER A 99 -9.24 -0.25 0.26
C SER A 99 -10.62 -0.77 -0.15
N VAL A 100 -11.04 -1.87 0.46
CA VAL A 100 -12.37 -2.48 0.24
C VAL A 100 -13.47 -1.46 0.38
N ASP A 101 -13.46 -0.66 1.46
CA ASP A 101 -14.48 0.36 1.70
C ASP A 101 -14.55 1.41 0.58
N HIS A 102 -13.41 1.75 0.01
CA HIS A 102 -13.32 2.71 -1.08
C HIS A 102 -13.92 2.14 -2.37
N ILE A 103 -13.59 0.90 -2.69
CA ILE A 103 -14.12 0.19 -3.86
C ILE A 103 -15.63 -0.02 -3.71
N LEU A 104 -16.09 -0.55 -2.57
CA LEU A 104 -17.51 -0.81 -2.36
C LEU A 104 -18.38 0.45 -2.32
N LYS A 105 -17.87 1.54 -1.73
CA LYS A 105 -18.57 2.83 -1.73
C LYS A 105 -18.72 3.43 -3.12
N SER A 106 -17.77 3.20 -4.02
CA SER A 106 -17.86 3.67 -5.40
C SER A 106 -18.96 2.99 -6.20
N GLN A 107 -19.33 1.75 -5.86
CA GLN A 107 -20.46 1.05 -6.47
C GLN A 107 -21.84 1.67 -6.13
N VAL A 108 -21.94 2.39 -5.03
CA VAL A 108 -23.23 2.90 -4.48
C VAL A 108 -23.48 4.36 -4.85
N VAL A 109 -22.49 5.11 -5.32
CA VAL A 109 -22.61 6.56 -5.47
C VAL A 109 -22.83 6.96 -6.91
N THR A 110 -24.10 7.04 -7.27
CA THR A 110 -24.60 7.73 -8.45
C THR A 110 -24.45 9.25 -8.35
N ASP A 111 -24.03 9.84 -9.45
CA ASP A 111 -24.32 11.20 -9.98
C ASP A 111 -24.15 12.48 -9.15
N ALA A 112 -23.98 12.48 -7.87
CA ALA A 112 -24.06 13.71 -7.05
C ALA A 112 -22.71 14.34 -6.65
N ARG A 113 -21.59 13.94 -7.21
CA ARG A 113 -20.27 14.38 -6.72
C ARG A 113 -19.41 15.01 -7.80
N ILE A 114 -19.79 16.21 -8.15
CA ILE A 114 -18.90 17.17 -8.81
C ILE A 114 -18.08 17.82 -7.70
N GLY A 115 -16.84 17.40 -7.54
CA GLY A 115 -15.91 18.07 -6.65
C GLY A 115 -14.88 17.13 -6.04
N TRP A 116 -13.68 17.22 -6.49
CA TRP A 116 -12.42 16.69 -5.97
C TRP A 116 -12.11 15.19 -6.15
N HIS A 117 -10.94 14.99 -6.68
CA HIS A 117 -10.19 13.82 -7.07
C HIS A 117 -10.50 12.43 -6.48
N PRO A 118 -10.66 12.20 -5.18
CA PRO A 118 -10.79 10.85 -4.66
C PRO A 118 -12.02 10.08 -5.16
N TRP A 119 -13.07 10.80 -5.56
CA TRP A 119 -14.36 10.22 -5.91
C TRP A 119 -14.51 9.91 -7.41
N LEU A 120 -13.91 10.75 -8.24
CA LEU A 120 -13.79 10.48 -9.67
C LEU A 120 -12.93 9.24 -9.90
N ASP A 121 -11.87 9.11 -9.13
CA ASP A 121 -10.94 8.00 -9.22
C ASP A 121 -11.61 6.66 -8.89
N SER A 122 -12.46 6.61 -7.86
CA SER A 122 -13.14 5.38 -7.45
C SER A 122 -14.16 4.90 -8.48
N LYS A 123 -14.97 5.83 -9.01
CA LYS A 123 -15.91 5.49 -10.09
C LYS A 123 -15.15 5.03 -11.33
N TRP A 124 -14.09 5.74 -11.68
CA TRP A 124 -13.24 5.41 -12.79
C TRP A 124 -12.59 4.03 -12.66
N GLU A 125 -12.08 3.67 -11.48
CA GLU A 125 -11.54 2.34 -11.23
C GLU A 125 -12.57 1.24 -11.39
N MET A 126 -13.82 1.49 -11.00
CA MET A 126 -14.91 0.53 -11.21
C MET A 126 -15.25 0.38 -12.68
N ASP A 127 -15.38 1.49 -13.42
CA ASP A 127 -15.63 1.47 -14.86
C ASP A 127 -14.51 0.70 -15.60
N VAL A 128 -13.24 0.98 -15.26
CA VAL A 128 -12.08 0.27 -15.84
C VAL A 128 -12.10 -1.21 -15.46
N ASN A 129 -12.50 -1.54 -14.24
CA ASN A 129 -12.62 -2.91 -13.78
C ASN A 129 -13.70 -3.68 -14.57
N GLU A 130 -14.80 -3.03 -14.94
CA GLU A 130 -15.85 -3.61 -15.79
C GLU A 130 -15.35 -3.88 -17.22
N TRP A 131 -14.48 -3.01 -17.76
CA TRP A 131 -13.92 -3.15 -19.11
C TRP A 131 -12.79 -4.15 -19.19
N ALA A 132 -12.05 -4.36 -18.10
CA ALA A 132 -10.93 -5.30 -18.08
C ALA A 132 -11.39 -6.75 -18.20
N THR A 133 -10.61 -7.55 -18.94
CA THR A 133 -10.83 -9.00 -19.00
C THR A 133 -10.50 -9.65 -17.66
N HIS A 134 -9.45 -9.17 -16.99
CA HIS A 134 -8.97 -9.65 -15.70
C HIS A 134 -8.91 -8.49 -14.71
N SER A 135 -9.50 -8.67 -13.53
CA SER A 135 -9.40 -7.73 -12.42
C SER A 135 -8.62 -8.37 -11.29
N ILE A 136 -7.46 -7.81 -10.98
CA ILE A 136 -6.51 -8.37 -10.02
C ILE A 136 -6.66 -7.61 -8.71
N TRP A 137 -7.06 -8.30 -7.65
CA TRP A 137 -7.15 -7.77 -6.31
C TRP A 137 -5.88 -8.10 -5.52
N VAL A 138 -5.21 -7.10 -4.97
CA VAL A 138 -3.97 -7.25 -4.21
C VAL A 138 -4.18 -7.14 -2.69
N GLY A 139 -5.39 -7.40 -2.21
CA GLY A 139 -5.73 -7.38 -0.79
C GLY A 139 -5.64 -8.76 -0.12
N LEU A 140 -5.92 -8.79 1.19
CA LEU A 140 -5.87 -9.99 2.02
C LEU A 140 -7.19 -10.79 2.07
N PHE A 141 -8.25 -10.29 1.47
CA PHE A 141 -9.58 -10.90 1.53
C PHE A 141 -10.36 -10.60 0.25
N ASP A 142 -11.31 -11.46 -0.07
CA ASP A 142 -12.18 -11.31 -1.24
C ASP A 142 -13.06 -10.07 -1.14
N ILE A 143 -13.33 -9.48 -2.29
CA ILE A 143 -14.32 -8.45 -2.50
C ILE A 143 -15.32 -8.92 -3.54
N LEU A 144 -16.58 -8.49 -3.40
CA LEU A 144 -17.67 -8.89 -4.29
C LEU A 144 -17.64 -8.12 -5.63
N ILE A 145 -16.56 -8.25 -6.36
CA ILE A 145 -16.41 -7.75 -7.73
C ILE A 145 -15.83 -8.87 -8.61
N LYS A 146 -15.94 -8.72 -9.93
CA LYS A 146 -15.24 -9.59 -10.87
C LYS A 146 -13.74 -9.39 -10.68
N ASN A 147 -13.08 -10.37 -10.08
CA ASN A 147 -11.65 -10.32 -9.77
C ASN A 147 -11.00 -11.71 -9.81
N GLU A 148 -9.71 -11.69 -9.98
CA GLU A 148 -8.84 -12.82 -9.74
C GLU A 148 -8.04 -12.52 -8.49
N VAL A 149 -8.21 -13.34 -7.46
CA VAL A 149 -7.46 -13.19 -6.21
C VAL A 149 -6.06 -13.75 -6.44
N ILE A 150 -5.09 -12.87 -6.47
CA ILE A 150 -3.68 -13.25 -6.45
C ILE A 150 -3.16 -12.88 -5.09
N ASN A 151 -2.70 -13.90 -4.34
CA ASN A 151 -2.02 -13.65 -3.09
C ASN A 151 -0.85 -12.70 -3.34
N ASN A 152 -0.85 -11.57 -2.65
CA ASN A 152 0.22 -10.62 -2.77
C ASN A 152 1.49 -11.20 -2.18
N TYR A 153 2.64 -10.60 -2.52
CA TYR A 153 3.94 -11.07 -2.10
C TYR A 153 4.62 -10.04 -1.20
N TYR A 154 5.31 -10.52 -0.16
CA TYR A 154 6.22 -9.75 0.68
C TYR A 154 7.49 -10.55 0.99
N GLU A 155 8.65 -9.98 0.70
CA GLU A 155 9.94 -10.58 1.00
C GLU A 155 10.38 -10.24 2.43
N PHE A 156 10.44 -11.24 3.30
CA PHE A 156 10.97 -11.11 4.66
C PHE A 156 12.50 -11.06 4.65
N LYS A 157 13.06 -9.87 4.44
CA LYS A 157 14.53 -9.67 4.29
C LYS A 157 15.30 -9.70 5.59
N HIS A 158 14.68 -9.24 6.67
CA HIS A 158 15.34 -9.08 7.97
C HIS A 158 15.01 -10.23 8.92
N ASN A 159 13.77 -10.68 8.90
CA ASN A 159 13.26 -11.80 9.67
C ASN A 159 13.65 -11.77 11.16
N LEU A 160 13.71 -10.58 11.77
CA LEU A 160 14.21 -10.36 13.12
C LEU A 160 13.30 -11.01 14.18
N PRO A 161 13.85 -11.41 15.33
CA PRO A 161 13.06 -11.83 16.49
C PRO A 161 12.31 -10.64 17.08
N LEU A 162 11.32 -10.91 17.93
CA LEU A 162 10.59 -9.88 18.65
C LEU A 162 11.54 -8.98 19.46
N SER A 163 11.40 -7.68 19.32
CA SER A 163 12.07 -6.68 20.15
C SER A 163 11.62 -6.82 21.63
N LYS A 164 12.57 -6.60 22.54
CA LYS A 164 12.27 -6.55 23.98
C LYS A 164 11.75 -5.20 24.47
N SER A 165 11.85 -4.17 23.64
CA SER A 165 11.36 -2.83 23.97
C SER A 165 9.84 -2.75 23.99
N ASN A 166 9.30 -1.96 24.90
CA ASN A 166 7.88 -1.57 24.96
C ASN A 166 7.63 -0.19 24.33
N GLY A 167 8.65 0.44 23.77
CA GLY A 167 8.48 1.70 23.06
C GLY A 167 7.50 1.57 21.90
N LEU A 168 6.70 2.61 21.68
CA LEU A 168 5.70 2.67 20.60
C LEU A 168 6.28 3.34 19.37
N GLY A 169 6.08 2.75 18.19
CA GLY A 169 6.51 3.30 16.91
C GLY A 169 5.38 3.35 15.88
N PHE A 170 5.45 4.33 14.98
CA PHE A 170 4.55 4.50 13.85
C PHE A 170 5.37 4.81 12.60
N ALA A 171 5.26 3.96 11.60
CA ALA A 171 5.95 4.11 10.31
C ALA A 171 4.93 4.13 9.17
N ALA A 172 4.30 5.29 8.93
CA ALA A 172 3.32 5.45 7.87
C ALA A 172 3.12 6.94 7.53
N ARG A 173 2.42 7.22 6.42
CA ARG A 173 1.92 8.57 6.14
C ARG A 173 0.88 8.98 7.18
N CYS A 174 0.91 10.23 7.61
CA CYS A 174 -0.10 10.80 8.53
C CYS A 174 -1.37 11.17 7.77
N GLU A 175 -2.12 10.17 7.33
CA GLU A 175 -3.43 10.32 6.69
C GLU A 175 -4.54 9.66 7.52
N GLY A 176 -5.80 10.06 7.33
CA GLY A 176 -6.93 9.65 8.17
C GLY A 176 -7.02 8.15 8.42
N ARG A 177 -6.91 7.35 7.36
CA ARG A 177 -7.00 5.89 7.45
C ARG A 177 -5.85 5.21 8.20
N LYS A 178 -4.74 5.93 8.45
CA LYS A 178 -3.61 5.41 9.25
C LYS A 178 -3.77 5.72 10.75
N ASN A 179 -4.83 6.44 11.12
CA ASN A 179 -5.18 6.77 12.50
C ASN A 179 -4.03 7.37 13.33
N PRO A 180 -3.25 8.33 12.82
CA PRO A 180 -2.15 8.92 13.58
C PRO A 180 -2.63 9.63 14.85
N HIS A 181 -3.90 10.05 14.93
CA HIS A 181 -4.50 10.66 16.11
C HIS A 181 -4.60 9.71 17.32
N TYR A 182 -4.39 8.40 17.14
CA TYR A 182 -4.26 7.47 18.27
C TYR A 182 -3.00 7.70 19.08
N LEU A 183 -1.98 8.36 18.50
CA LEU A 183 -0.69 8.64 19.14
C LEU A 183 -0.68 9.94 19.95
N GLU A 184 -1.77 10.70 19.92
CA GLU A 184 -1.85 11.97 20.65
C GLU A 184 -1.61 11.75 22.16
N ASN A 185 -0.74 12.59 22.74
CA ASN A 185 -0.27 12.57 24.13
C ASN A 185 0.56 11.32 24.53
N LEU A 186 0.94 10.45 23.60
CA LEU A 186 1.78 9.30 23.88
C LEU A 186 3.27 9.61 23.63
N ASP A 187 4.15 9.02 24.46
CA ASP A 187 5.59 8.96 24.17
C ASP A 187 5.80 7.90 23.09
N CYS A 188 6.18 8.32 21.89
CA CYS A 188 6.29 7.44 20.73
C CYS A 188 7.28 7.96 19.70
N PHE A 189 7.68 7.07 18.79
CA PHE A 189 8.50 7.39 17.64
C PHE A 189 7.62 7.44 16.39
N ILE A 190 7.66 8.52 15.63
CA ILE A 190 6.87 8.72 14.41
C ILE A 190 7.82 8.92 13.23
N PHE A 191 7.69 8.06 12.21
CA PHE A 191 8.37 8.19 10.93
C PHE A 191 7.33 8.44 9.84
N THR A 192 7.30 9.64 9.28
CA THR A 192 6.24 10.06 8.37
C THR A 192 6.67 11.19 7.42
N ASN A 193 5.79 11.58 6.53
CA ASN A 193 5.96 12.74 5.67
C ASN A 193 5.76 14.04 6.47
N SER A 194 6.74 14.94 6.40
CA SER A 194 6.70 16.21 7.15
C SER A 194 5.54 17.12 6.75
N PHE A 195 5.21 17.16 5.46
CA PHE A 195 4.12 17.99 4.95
C PHE A 195 2.77 17.53 5.51
N GLU A 196 2.49 16.22 5.43
CA GLU A 196 1.23 15.66 5.91
C GLU A 196 1.09 15.85 7.43
N PHE A 197 2.16 15.61 8.19
CA PHE A 197 2.12 15.78 9.62
C PHE A 197 1.88 17.23 10.04
N ASN A 198 2.66 18.17 9.51
CA ASN A 198 2.58 19.57 9.90
C ASN A 198 1.30 20.26 9.39
N THR A 199 0.89 19.98 8.16
CA THR A 199 -0.21 20.71 7.52
C THR A 199 -1.56 20.09 7.87
N PHE A 200 -1.67 18.80 7.95
CA PHE A 200 -2.94 18.12 8.18
C PHE A 200 -3.17 17.81 9.67
N TRP A 201 -2.23 17.09 10.30
CA TRP A 201 -2.47 16.58 11.66
C TRP A 201 -2.14 17.56 12.76
N LYS A 202 -1.02 18.24 12.68
CA LYS A 202 -0.60 19.17 13.72
C LYS A 202 -1.36 20.51 13.66
N ASN A 203 -1.59 21.02 12.45
CA ASN A 203 -2.15 22.35 12.25
C ASN A 203 -3.65 22.35 11.93
N ALA A 204 -4.15 21.37 11.19
CA ALA A 204 -5.54 21.33 10.72
C ALA A 204 -6.48 20.54 11.65
N VAL A 205 -6.02 19.43 12.20
CA VAL A 205 -6.83 18.56 13.06
C VAL A 205 -6.61 18.93 14.55
N GLY A 206 -5.51 19.56 14.86
CA GLY A 206 -5.07 19.78 16.23
C GLY A 206 -4.50 18.50 16.84
N GLY A 207 -4.21 18.53 18.10
CA GLY A 207 -3.67 17.38 18.81
C GLY A 207 -2.30 17.69 19.42
N ASN A 208 -2.03 17.05 20.56
CA ASN A 208 -0.79 17.24 21.28
C ASN A 208 0.16 16.07 21.01
N TYR A 209 1.24 16.35 20.28
CA TYR A 209 2.31 15.42 19.96
C TYR A 209 3.66 15.81 20.57
N ASP A 210 3.66 16.62 21.64
CA ASP A 210 4.88 17.15 22.27
C ASP A 210 5.77 16.04 22.84
N LYS A 211 5.20 14.87 23.15
CA LYS A 211 5.93 13.69 23.62
C LYS A 211 6.47 12.83 22.47
N ALA A 212 6.02 13.04 21.23
CA ALA A 212 6.43 12.24 20.10
C ALA A 212 7.79 12.70 19.54
N LYS A 213 8.65 11.74 19.24
CA LYS A 213 9.90 11.95 18.50
C LYS A 213 9.62 11.74 17.02
N ILE A 214 9.57 12.84 16.25
CA ILE A 214 9.13 12.83 14.85
C ILE A 214 10.33 12.84 13.92
N TYR A 215 10.34 11.88 13.00
CA TYR A 215 11.34 11.70 11.96
C TYR A 215 10.67 11.77 10.60
N HIS A 216 11.31 12.41 9.64
CA HIS A 216 10.75 12.60 8.31
C HIS A 216 11.42 11.70 7.28
N TYR A 217 10.71 11.40 6.19
CA TYR A 217 11.23 10.63 5.05
C TYR A 217 12.38 11.38 4.35
N TYR A 218 13.59 11.19 4.83
CA TYR A 218 14.80 11.69 4.19
C TYR A 218 15.77 10.54 3.93
N GLY A 219 16.01 10.24 2.66
CA GLY A 219 16.99 9.23 2.26
C GLY A 219 16.78 7.85 2.93
N ASN A 220 17.88 7.19 3.28
CA ASN A 220 17.87 5.85 3.89
C ASN A 220 17.62 5.85 5.41
N PHE A 221 16.90 6.84 5.93
CA PHE A 221 16.67 6.94 7.38
C PHE A 221 15.71 5.86 7.91
N LYS A 222 14.96 5.19 7.03
CA LYS A 222 13.97 4.16 7.38
C LYS A 222 14.59 3.01 8.19
N ASP A 223 15.73 2.50 7.77
CA ASP A 223 16.44 1.42 8.49
C ASP A 223 16.84 1.89 9.89
N LYS A 224 17.43 3.08 10.00
CA LYS A 224 17.78 3.68 11.28
C LYS A 224 16.60 3.87 12.21
N PHE A 225 15.42 4.20 11.65
CA PHE A 225 14.20 4.32 12.43
C PHE A 225 13.77 2.98 13.04
N TYR A 226 13.84 1.90 12.27
CA TYR A 226 13.52 0.56 12.78
C TYR A 226 14.56 0.04 13.79
N ASP A 227 15.79 0.54 13.77
CA ASP A 227 16.85 0.20 14.73
C ASP A 227 16.71 0.96 16.08
N MET A 228 15.82 1.95 16.16
CA MET A 228 15.56 2.68 17.42
C MET A 228 14.87 1.80 18.45
N ASP A 229 14.94 2.24 19.72
CA ASP A 229 14.42 1.50 20.87
C ASP A 229 12.90 1.58 20.99
N TRP A 230 12.22 0.94 20.04
CA TRP A 230 10.80 0.68 20.07
C TRP A 230 10.50 -0.76 19.63
N GLY A 231 9.43 -1.34 20.14
CA GLY A 231 9.11 -2.73 19.88
C GLY A 231 7.65 -2.99 19.58
N ILE A 232 6.77 -2.01 19.83
CA ILE A 232 5.33 -2.09 19.55
C ILE A 232 5.01 -1.15 18.39
N SER A 233 4.37 -1.68 17.34
CA SER A 233 4.01 -0.91 16.17
C SER A 233 2.55 -0.50 16.21
N HIS A 234 2.27 0.81 16.12
CA HIS A 234 0.95 1.28 15.74
C HIS A 234 0.70 0.95 14.27
N SER A 235 -0.01 -0.13 14.04
CA SER A 235 -0.40 -0.67 12.74
C SER A 235 -1.93 -0.76 12.59
N ALA A 236 -2.66 -0.03 13.42
CA ALA A 236 -4.13 0.00 13.43
C ALA A 236 -4.68 0.86 12.29
N PHE A 237 -4.40 0.44 11.05
CA PHE A 237 -4.79 1.13 9.83
C PHE A 237 -6.19 0.69 9.38
N THR A 238 -7.10 1.65 9.29
CA THR A 238 -8.47 1.41 8.82
C THR A 238 -8.47 1.06 7.33
N SER A 239 -9.18 0.00 6.97
CA SER A 239 -9.41 -0.38 5.55
C SER A 239 -8.13 -0.57 4.73
N GLU A 240 -7.06 -1.01 5.35
CA GLU A 240 -5.81 -1.31 4.66
C GLU A 240 -5.96 -2.61 3.85
N PRO A 241 -5.78 -2.60 2.52
CA PRO A 241 -6.00 -3.80 1.71
C PRO A 241 -4.97 -4.89 1.97
N PHE A 242 -3.69 -4.59 1.93
CA PHE A 242 -2.59 -5.52 2.24
C PHE A 242 -1.78 -5.06 3.45
N GLY A 243 -1.25 -3.84 3.40
CA GLY A 243 -0.54 -3.24 4.52
C GLY A 243 0.94 -3.56 4.57
N TYR A 244 1.71 -3.26 3.51
CA TYR A 244 3.16 -3.45 3.49
C TYR A 244 3.87 -2.95 4.76
N GLY A 245 3.46 -1.81 5.32
CA GLY A 245 4.03 -1.30 6.57
C GLY A 245 3.78 -2.19 7.80
N ILE A 246 2.71 -3.02 7.77
CA ILE A 246 2.44 -4.01 8.83
C ILE A 246 3.42 -5.18 8.68
N PHE A 247 3.59 -5.69 7.47
CA PHE A 247 4.57 -6.74 7.17
C PHE A 247 5.99 -6.31 7.51
N GLU A 248 6.35 -5.08 7.14
CA GLU A 248 7.66 -4.52 7.43
C GLU A 248 7.91 -4.39 8.93
N ALA A 249 6.93 -3.94 9.71
CA ALA A 249 7.07 -3.89 11.16
C ALA A 249 7.33 -5.29 11.74
N VAL A 250 6.62 -6.32 11.28
CA VAL A 250 6.81 -7.70 11.73
C VAL A 250 8.16 -8.25 11.27
N ASP A 251 8.57 -7.99 10.03
CA ASP A 251 9.90 -8.39 9.50
C ASP A 251 11.04 -7.81 10.34
N ARG A 252 10.86 -6.58 10.85
CA ARG A 252 11.81 -5.87 11.74
C ARG A 252 11.63 -6.18 13.23
N GLY A 253 10.88 -7.23 13.58
CA GLY A 253 10.72 -7.66 14.97
C GLY A 253 9.84 -6.73 15.82
N LYS A 254 8.92 -5.98 15.24
CA LYS A 254 7.99 -5.10 15.96
C LYS A 254 6.63 -5.76 16.08
N LEU A 255 6.08 -5.81 17.31
CA LEU A 255 4.76 -6.37 17.59
C LEU A 255 3.66 -5.41 17.12
N PRO A 256 2.83 -5.76 16.13
CA PRO A 256 1.83 -4.84 15.63
C PRO A 256 0.58 -4.79 16.52
N ILE A 257 0.06 -3.59 16.77
CA ILE A 257 -1.34 -3.39 17.18
C ILE A 257 -2.13 -3.13 15.89
N LEU A 258 -3.09 -4.00 15.59
CA LEU A 258 -3.80 -4.03 14.31
C LEU A 258 -5.18 -3.39 14.40
N HIS A 259 -5.69 -2.86 13.29
CA HIS A 259 -7.11 -2.53 13.20
C HIS A 259 -7.95 -3.81 13.12
N SER A 260 -9.14 -3.79 13.71
CA SER A 260 -10.06 -4.95 13.75
C SER A 260 -10.48 -5.44 12.35
N THR A 261 -10.45 -4.57 11.35
CA THR A 261 -10.79 -4.91 9.95
C THR A 261 -9.66 -5.61 9.18
N TRP A 262 -8.41 -5.53 9.66
CA TRP A 262 -7.29 -6.13 8.96
C TRP A 262 -7.22 -7.63 9.22
N CYS A 263 -7.30 -8.45 8.19
CA CYS A 263 -7.21 -9.92 8.27
C CYS A 263 -8.09 -10.52 9.41
N LYS A 264 -9.40 -10.35 9.30
CA LYS A 264 -10.38 -10.66 10.34
C LYS A 264 -10.36 -12.12 10.80
N ASP A 265 -10.07 -13.04 9.89
CA ASP A 265 -10.12 -14.50 10.13
C ASP A 265 -8.88 -15.00 10.88
N PHE A 266 -7.88 -14.17 11.05
CA PHE A 266 -6.70 -14.49 11.85
C PHE A 266 -6.92 -14.07 13.31
N GLU A 267 -6.96 -15.04 14.23
CA GLU A 267 -7.09 -14.79 15.66
C GLU A 267 -5.85 -14.09 16.22
N TYR A 268 -6.05 -12.85 16.72
CA TYR A 268 -4.98 -12.01 17.25
C TYR A 268 -5.52 -11.05 18.33
N PRO A 269 -4.94 -11.03 19.54
CA PRO A 269 -5.53 -10.34 20.69
C PRO A 269 -5.27 -8.82 20.72
N TYR A 270 -4.34 -8.30 19.92
CA TYR A 270 -3.96 -6.90 19.93
C TYR A 270 -4.62 -6.17 18.75
N ARG A 271 -5.96 -6.14 18.78
CA ARG A 271 -6.80 -5.50 17.76
C ARG A 271 -7.60 -4.37 18.35
N VAL A 272 -7.83 -3.33 17.58
CA VAL A 272 -8.54 -2.12 17.99
C VAL A 272 -9.43 -1.59 16.87
N SER A 273 -10.49 -0.87 17.26
CA SER A 273 -11.41 -0.17 16.35
C SER A 273 -11.51 1.32 16.67
N SER A 274 -10.91 1.75 17.79
CA SER A 274 -10.99 3.13 18.28
C SER A 274 -9.72 3.57 18.99
N LYS A 275 -9.58 4.89 19.22
CA LYS A 275 -8.48 5.46 20.00
C LYS A 275 -8.45 4.96 21.44
N THR A 276 -9.62 4.84 22.08
CA THR A 276 -9.73 4.37 23.46
C THR A 276 -9.23 2.92 23.55
N GLU A 277 -9.73 2.04 22.67
CA GLU A 277 -9.27 0.65 22.61
C GLU A 277 -7.76 0.56 22.31
N PHE A 278 -7.23 1.48 21.48
CA PHE A 278 -5.80 1.50 21.20
C PHE A 278 -4.97 1.75 22.46
N ILE A 279 -5.38 2.68 23.30
CA ILE A 279 -4.69 2.99 24.55
C ILE A 279 -4.76 1.78 25.50
N ASP A 280 -5.95 1.17 25.64
CA ASP A 280 -6.15 0.01 26.50
C ASP A 280 -5.30 -1.19 26.04
N ILE A 281 -5.30 -1.48 24.74
CA ILE A 281 -4.50 -2.56 24.17
C ILE A 281 -3.00 -2.27 24.26
N TYR A 282 -2.57 -1.02 24.04
CA TYR A 282 -1.16 -0.65 24.23
C TYR A 282 -0.71 -0.88 25.66
N ASN A 283 -1.51 -0.46 26.64
CA ASN A 283 -1.23 -0.71 28.06
C ASN A 283 -1.20 -2.21 28.38
N LYS A 284 -2.14 -2.99 27.81
CA LYS A 284 -2.14 -4.46 27.94
C LYS A 284 -0.83 -5.05 27.39
N VAL A 285 -0.42 -4.68 26.18
CA VAL A 285 0.84 -5.15 25.55
C VAL A 285 2.04 -4.82 26.42
N CYS A 286 2.08 -3.61 27.01
CA CYS A 286 3.18 -3.22 27.90
C CYS A 286 3.25 -4.08 29.18
N ASN A 287 2.11 -4.56 29.67
CA ASN A 287 2.01 -5.38 30.87
C ASN A 287 2.11 -6.91 30.61
N ASP A 288 1.88 -7.35 29.37
CA ASP A 288 2.04 -8.75 28.99
C ASP A 288 3.51 -9.18 29.10
N THR A 289 3.75 -10.43 29.50
CA THR A 289 5.10 -11.00 29.59
C THR A 289 5.73 -11.08 28.20
N TYR A 290 7.07 -11.10 28.14
CA TYR A 290 7.77 -11.29 26.88
C TYR A 290 7.35 -12.59 26.17
N GLU A 291 7.14 -13.66 26.91
CA GLU A 291 6.73 -14.97 26.38
C GLU A 291 5.36 -14.87 25.70
N THR A 292 4.38 -14.19 26.33
CA THR A 292 3.05 -13.96 25.76
C THR A 292 3.14 -13.13 24.47
N LYS A 293 3.89 -12.04 24.50
CA LYS A 293 4.13 -11.20 23.31
C LYS A 293 4.82 -11.97 22.20
N ASN A 294 5.84 -12.76 22.54
CA ASN A 294 6.60 -13.55 21.57
C ASN A 294 5.77 -14.67 20.94
N TYR A 295 4.88 -15.29 21.71
CA TYR A 295 3.93 -16.27 21.19
C TYR A 295 3.06 -15.66 20.07
N TRP A 296 2.41 -14.52 20.34
CA TRP A 296 1.54 -13.87 19.38
C TRP A 296 2.30 -13.26 18.19
N PHE A 297 3.50 -12.73 18.44
CA PHE A 297 4.38 -12.26 17.38
C PHE A 297 4.76 -13.39 16.42
N ASN A 298 5.18 -14.53 16.92
CA ASN A 298 5.54 -15.66 16.08
C ASN A 298 4.30 -16.22 15.34
N LYS A 299 3.13 -16.22 15.96
CA LYS A 299 1.88 -16.67 15.33
C LYS A 299 1.53 -15.80 14.12
N ILE A 300 1.56 -14.48 14.26
CA ILE A 300 1.29 -13.57 13.12
C ILE A 300 2.39 -13.61 12.07
N LYS A 301 3.64 -13.66 12.48
CA LYS A 301 4.80 -13.74 11.57
C LYS A 301 4.75 -15.01 10.71
N ASN A 302 4.50 -16.15 11.33
CA ASN A 302 4.37 -17.43 10.63
C ASN A 302 3.18 -17.44 9.68
N TYR A 303 2.04 -16.83 10.07
CA TYR A 303 0.89 -16.66 9.21
C TYR A 303 1.24 -15.83 7.96
N MET A 304 1.92 -14.70 8.15
CA MET A 304 2.35 -13.84 7.04
C MET A 304 3.34 -14.55 6.11
N ILE A 305 4.35 -15.22 6.66
CA ILE A 305 5.33 -15.96 5.88
C ILE A 305 4.65 -17.07 5.08
N HIS A 306 3.83 -17.89 5.72
CA HIS A 306 3.16 -19.02 5.08
C HIS A 306 2.28 -18.59 3.90
N ASN A 307 1.56 -17.48 4.03
CA ASN A 307 0.58 -17.09 3.02
C ASN A 307 1.12 -16.09 1.97
N TYR A 308 2.20 -15.35 2.28
CA TYR A 308 2.57 -14.19 1.45
C TYR A 308 4.06 -14.08 1.14
N SER A 309 4.87 -15.12 1.38
CA SER A 309 6.30 -15.08 1.06
C SER A 309 6.71 -15.92 -0.14
N ASP A 310 5.78 -16.64 -0.77
CA ASP A 310 6.07 -17.44 -1.96
C ASP A 310 6.13 -16.55 -3.21
N LYS A 311 7.34 -16.11 -3.52
CA LYS A 311 7.65 -15.26 -4.68
C LYS A 311 7.34 -15.95 -6.01
N GLN A 312 7.64 -17.25 -6.11
CA GLN A 312 7.46 -17.97 -7.36
C GLN A 312 5.98 -18.16 -7.67
N LEU A 313 5.18 -18.51 -6.66
CA LEU A 313 3.73 -18.61 -6.80
C LEU A 313 3.10 -17.29 -7.25
N TRP A 314 3.57 -16.16 -6.71
CA TRP A 314 3.11 -14.84 -7.10
C TRP A 314 3.48 -14.53 -8.56
N ILE A 315 4.73 -14.80 -8.97
CA ILE A 315 5.19 -14.63 -10.36
C ILE A 315 4.35 -15.48 -11.32
N ASP A 316 4.21 -16.78 -11.04
CA ASP A 316 3.50 -17.72 -11.90
C ASP A 316 2.02 -17.33 -12.05
N SER A 317 1.39 -16.89 -10.97
CA SER A 317 -0.01 -16.44 -10.99
C SER A 317 -0.18 -15.22 -11.91
N LEU A 318 0.73 -14.25 -11.86
CA LEU A 318 0.71 -13.08 -12.74
C LEU A 318 1.03 -13.46 -14.19
N LEU A 319 2.02 -14.33 -14.43
CA LEU A 319 2.36 -14.76 -15.78
C LEU A 319 1.22 -15.52 -16.46
N ASN A 320 0.42 -16.27 -15.71
CA ASN A 320 -0.78 -16.92 -16.22
C ASN A 320 -1.81 -15.90 -16.76
N ILE A 321 -1.87 -14.70 -16.19
CA ILE A 321 -2.73 -13.62 -16.69
C ILE A 321 -2.10 -12.90 -17.89
N TYR A 322 -0.83 -12.55 -17.78
CA TYR A 322 -0.20 -11.64 -18.74
C TYR A 322 0.33 -12.30 -20.01
N ASN A 323 0.58 -13.62 -20.00
CA ASN A 323 1.09 -14.37 -21.17
C ASN A 323 0.01 -15.03 -22.03
N ILE A 324 -1.27 -14.82 -21.75
CA ILE A 324 -2.39 -15.36 -22.53
C ILE A 324 -2.52 -14.70 -23.90
#